data_95a1365dcfdd82d3bcaa56acef0dd380
#
_entry.id   95a1365dcfdd82d3bcaa56acef0dd380
#
_cell.length_a   1.000
_cell.length_b   1.000
_cell.length_c   1.000
_cell.angle_alpha   90.00
_cell.angle_beta   90.00
_cell.angle_gamma   90.00
#
_symmetry.space_group_name_H-M   'P 1'
#
loop_
_entity.id
_entity.type
_entity.pdbx_description
1 polymer ?
#
loop_
_entity_poly.entity_id
_entity_poly.type
_entity_poly.pdbx_seq_one_letter_code
_entity_poly.pdbx_strand_id
1 'polypeptide(L)'
;MKKPNVILLIGHTLVGKSTWVRNNYPNAKVISRDDIVLEVYGSDDYNMAFDYVDQKEVDKILTQRLIQAGLQSDDVIIDMTHMASKRRMKNLLKFPNHTKVAIVFPHLDDDEIIRRNQYRLINEKKSIPLSVIKDMIKNYQEPNKEEGFDEIIFVK
;
A
#
# COMPACT_ATOMS: atom_id res chain seq x y z
N MET A 1 -19.03 20.92 -5.97
CA MET A 1 -18.09 20.51 -4.92
C MET A 1 -17.00 19.60 -5.49
N LYS A 2 -15.80 19.76 -5.01
CA LYS A 2 -14.67 18.91 -5.43
C LYS A 2 -14.86 17.49 -4.90
N LYS A 3 -14.69 16.48 -5.75
CA LYS A 3 -14.73 15.08 -5.32
C LYS A 3 -13.55 14.77 -4.40
N PRO A 4 -13.73 13.91 -3.40
CA PRO A 4 -12.60 13.41 -2.63
C PRO A 4 -11.71 12.52 -3.49
N ASN A 5 -10.48 12.35 -3.06
CA ASN A 5 -9.50 11.50 -3.76
C ASN A 5 -9.34 10.17 -3.07
N VAL A 6 -9.23 9.11 -3.85
CA VAL A 6 -8.63 7.85 -3.38
C VAL A 6 -7.28 7.70 -4.07
N ILE A 7 -6.24 7.55 -3.26
CA ILE A 7 -4.85 7.50 -3.71
C ILE A 7 -4.31 6.09 -3.45
N LEU A 8 -3.94 5.39 -4.52
CA LEU A 8 -3.28 4.10 -4.42
C LEU A 8 -1.77 4.31 -4.54
N LEU A 9 -1.04 3.91 -3.50
CA LEU A 9 0.42 3.88 -3.54
C LEU A 9 0.85 2.61 -4.28
N ILE A 10 1.74 2.73 -5.24
CA ILE A 10 2.19 1.61 -6.06
C ILE A 10 3.72 1.53 -5.96
N GLY A 11 4.20 0.47 -5.34
CA GLY A 11 5.63 0.26 -5.15
C GLY A 11 5.90 -0.90 -4.21
N HIS A 12 7.03 -1.57 -4.43
CA HIS A 12 7.43 -2.67 -3.54
C HIS A 12 7.76 -2.12 -2.15
N THR A 13 7.89 -3.02 -1.17
CA THR A 13 8.28 -2.60 0.18
C THR A 13 9.61 -1.86 0.16
N LEU A 14 9.83 -0.91 1.06
CA LEU A 14 11.04 -0.09 1.24
C LEU A 14 11.22 1.09 0.28
N VAL A 15 10.32 1.31 -0.69
CA VAL A 15 10.50 2.44 -1.65
C VAL A 15 10.24 3.82 -1.03
N GLY A 16 9.75 3.90 0.21
CA GLY A 16 9.51 5.18 0.88
C GLY A 16 8.07 5.65 0.87
N LYS A 17 7.10 4.73 0.69
CA LYS A 17 5.68 5.08 0.64
C LYS A 17 5.20 5.82 1.89
N SER A 18 5.50 5.30 3.08
CA SER A 18 5.07 5.92 4.34
C SER A 18 5.67 7.31 4.54
N THR A 19 6.93 7.49 4.20
CA THR A 19 7.59 8.79 4.27
C THR A 19 6.94 9.79 3.32
N TRP A 20 6.63 9.35 2.10
CA TRP A 20 5.97 10.20 1.11
C TRP A 20 4.59 10.66 1.62
N VAL A 21 3.82 9.76 2.24
CA VAL A 21 2.51 10.09 2.82
C VAL A 21 2.65 11.14 3.91
N ARG A 22 3.58 10.96 4.84
CA ARG A 22 3.79 11.94 5.92
C ARG A 22 4.15 13.32 5.39
N ASN A 23 4.93 13.38 4.31
CA ASN A 23 5.38 14.65 3.75
C ASN A 23 4.33 15.33 2.88
N ASN A 24 3.45 14.58 2.23
CA ASN A 24 2.50 15.12 1.25
C ASN A 24 1.05 15.14 1.75
N TYR A 25 0.67 14.20 2.61
CA TYR A 25 -0.71 14.07 3.10
C TYR A 25 -0.72 13.72 4.60
N PRO A 26 -0.20 14.63 5.47
CA PRO A 26 -0.05 14.33 6.90
C PRO A 26 -1.38 14.09 7.63
N ASN A 27 -2.48 14.62 7.09
CA ASN A 27 -3.80 14.53 7.73
C ASN A 27 -4.76 13.58 7.00
N ALA A 28 -4.31 12.87 5.97
CA ALA A 28 -5.17 11.98 5.22
C ALA A 28 -5.48 10.70 6.00
N LYS A 29 -6.65 10.13 5.74
CA LYS A 29 -7.00 8.80 6.25
C LYS A 29 -6.21 7.76 5.47
N VAL A 30 -5.45 6.94 6.18
CA VAL A 30 -4.63 5.88 5.58
C VAL A 30 -5.21 4.51 5.94
N ILE A 31 -5.45 3.68 4.96
CA ILE A 31 -5.83 2.28 5.15
C ILE A 31 -4.65 1.44 4.70
N SER A 32 -4.03 0.75 5.66
CA SER A 32 -2.83 -0.06 5.45
C SER A 32 -3.12 -1.51 5.79
N ARG A 33 -2.86 -2.42 4.85
CA ARG A 33 -3.02 -3.85 5.11
C ARG A 33 -2.07 -4.32 6.20
N ASP A 34 -0.84 -3.81 6.22
CA ASP A 34 0.14 -4.18 7.24
C ASP A 34 -0.31 -3.78 8.65
N ASP A 35 -0.94 -2.61 8.79
CA ASP A 35 -1.50 -2.18 10.07
C ASP A 35 -2.63 -3.11 10.53
N ILE A 36 -3.46 -3.57 9.61
CA ILE A 36 -4.53 -4.52 9.92
C ILE A 36 -3.95 -5.86 10.36
N VAL A 37 -2.87 -6.31 9.73
CA VAL A 37 -2.14 -7.53 10.16
C VAL A 37 -1.76 -7.43 11.63
N LEU A 38 -1.16 -6.31 12.02
CA LEU A 38 -0.76 -6.09 13.43
C LEU A 38 -1.96 -6.03 14.36
N GLU A 39 -3.04 -5.37 13.97
CA GLU A 39 -4.26 -5.30 14.78
C GLU A 39 -4.86 -6.69 15.03
N VAL A 40 -4.97 -7.51 13.99
CA VAL A 40 -5.57 -8.85 14.08
C VAL A 40 -4.72 -9.77 14.94
N TYR A 41 -3.40 -9.71 14.75
CA TYR A 41 -2.46 -10.51 15.54
C TYR A 41 -2.39 -10.06 17.01
N GLY A 42 -2.57 -8.76 17.25
CA GLY A 42 -2.54 -8.20 18.60
C GLY A 42 -1.14 -7.94 19.14
N SER A 43 -0.15 -7.77 18.29
CA SER A 43 1.23 -7.50 18.65
C SER A 43 1.86 -6.54 17.65
N ASP A 44 2.90 -5.82 18.07
CA ASP A 44 3.67 -4.94 17.19
C ASP A 44 4.86 -5.65 16.50
N ASP A 45 5.03 -6.94 16.74
CA ASP A 45 6.05 -7.75 16.06
C ASP A 45 5.53 -8.13 14.66
N TYR A 46 5.89 -7.32 13.68
CA TYR A 46 5.40 -7.48 12.31
C TYR A 46 5.77 -8.84 11.69
N ASN A 47 7.00 -9.30 11.89
CA ASN A 47 7.44 -10.55 11.26
C ASN A 47 6.66 -11.76 11.80
N MET A 48 6.43 -11.82 13.11
CA MET A 48 5.58 -12.86 13.70
C MET A 48 4.12 -12.70 13.30
N ALA A 49 3.62 -11.47 13.32
CA ALA A 49 2.23 -11.20 12.94
C ALA A 49 1.96 -11.66 11.51
N PHE A 50 2.84 -11.33 10.57
CA PHE A 50 2.68 -11.72 9.17
C PHE A 50 2.68 -13.25 8.99
N ASP A 51 3.53 -13.97 9.73
CA ASP A 51 3.65 -15.43 9.61
C ASP A 51 2.47 -16.18 10.24
N TYR A 52 1.88 -15.65 11.32
CA TYR A 52 0.90 -16.38 12.13
C TYR A 52 -0.51 -15.82 12.10
N VAL A 53 -0.73 -14.65 11.50
CA VAL A 53 -2.05 -14.04 11.44
C VAL A 53 -2.98 -14.81 10.47
N ASP A 54 -4.28 -14.78 10.75
CA ASP A 54 -5.28 -15.28 9.81
C ASP A 54 -5.42 -14.29 8.64
N GLN A 55 -4.85 -14.63 7.49
CA GLN A 55 -4.86 -13.78 6.30
C GLN A 55 -6.28 -13.53 5.77
N LYS A 56 -7.18 -14.49 5.92
CA LYS A 56 -8.59 -14.32 5.50
C LYS A 56 -9.30 -13.27 6.35
N GLU A 57 -9.03 -13.26 7.66
CA GLU A 57 -9.57 -12.26 8.57
C GLU A 57 -9.04 -10.85 8.22
N VAL A 58 -7.76 -10.75 7.93
CA VAL A 58 -7.13 -9.48 7.49
C VAL A 58 -7.81 -8.98 6.22
N ASP A 59 -7.99 -9.83 5.23
CA ASP A 59 -8.60 -9.45 3.96
C ASP A 59 -10.07 -9.04 4.12
N LYS A 60 -10.79 -9.69 5.01
CA LYS A 60 -12.18 -9.35 5.34
C LYS A 60 -12.27 -7.95 5.94
N ILE A 61 -11.43 -7.66 6.92
CA ILE A 61 -11.38 -6.34 7.57
C ILE A 61 -10.97 -5.26 6.58
N LEU A 62 -9.95 -5.53 5.77
CA LEU A 62 -9.50 -4.60 4.72
C LEU A 62 -10.66 -4.26 3.78
N THR A 63 -11.36 -5.26 3.27
CA THR A 63 -12.49 -5.07 2.35
C THR A 63 -13.58 -4.22 3.00
N GLN A 64 -13.93 -4.49 4.24
CA GLN A 64 -14.94 -3.72 4.97
C GLN A 64 -14.55 -2.27 5.13
N ARG A 65 -13.29 -1.99 5.51
CA ARG A 65 -12.78 -0.62 5.67
C ARG A 65 -12.74 0.15 4.37
N LEU A 66 -12.36 -0.51 3.27
CA LEU A 66 -12.35 0.12 1.95
C LEU A 66 -13.75 0.47 1.47
N ILE A 67 -14.70 -0.44 1.62
CA ILE A 67 -16.10 -0.19 1.25
C ILE A 67 -16.65 0.98 2.07
N GLN A 68 -16.39 1.00 3.37
CA GLN A 68 -16.86 2.06 4.25
C GLN A 68 -16.25 3.42 3.87
N ALA A 69 -14.96 3.45 3.56
CA ALA A 69 -14.28 4.67 3.13
C ALA A 69 -14.84 5.19 1.80
N GLY A 70 -15.21 4.28 0.89
CA GLY A 70 -15.82 4.63 -0.40
C GLY A 70 -17.19 5.28 -0.27
N LEU A 71 -17.88 5.09 0.87
CA LEU A 71 -19.17 5.72 1.15
C LEU A 71 -19.04 7.10 1.79
N GLN A 72 -17.83 7.47 2.20
CA GLN A 72 -17.55 8.75 2.84
C GLN A 72 -16.94 9.74 1.86
N SER A 73 -16.87 11.01 2.26
CA SER A 73 -16.41 12.11 1.39
C SER A 73 -14.98 12.56 1.71
N ASP A 74 -14.21 11.75 2.42
CA ASP A 74 -12.84 12.07 2.81
C ASP A 74 -11.83 11.57 1.79
N ASP A 75 -10.69 12.26 1.70
CA ASP A 75 -9.54 11.75 0.97
C ASP A 75 -8.99 10.50 1.68
N VAL A 76 -8.69 9.47 0.91
CA VAL A 76 -8.24 8.18 1.43
C VAL A 76 -6.96 7.76 0.69
N ILE A 77 -5.99 7.28 1.45
CA ILE A 77 -4.78 6.66 0.91
C ILE A 77 -4.85 5.17 1.21
N ILE A 78 -4.69 4.35 0.18
CA ILE A 78 -4.59 2.90 0.34
C ILE A 78 -3.10 2.54 0.27
N ASP A 79 -2.54 2.18 1.43
CA ASP A 79 -1.13 1.83 1.57
C ASP A 79 -0.95 0.32 1.45
N MET A 80 -0.71 -0.11 0.23
CA MET A 80 -0.37 -1.48 -0.15
C MET A 80 0.68 -1.40 -1.25
N THR A 81 1.27 -2.53 -1.63
CA THR A 81 2.25 -2.55 -2.72
C THR A 81 1.60 -2.33 -4.08
N HIS A 82 0.38 -2.81 -4.29
CA HIS A 82 -0.41 -2.64 -5.52
C HIS A 82 0.37 -3.02 -6.80
N MET A 83 1.18 -4.07 -6.73
CA MET A 83 2.05 -4.45 -7.85
C MET A 83 1.28 -5.02 -9.03
N ALA A 84 0.12 -5.65 -8.79
CA ALA A 84 -0.69 -6.27 -9.83
C ALA A 84 -1.93 -5.44 -10.17
N SER A 85 -2.23 -5.35 -11.45
CA SER A 85 -3.37 -4.62 -11.98
C SER A 85 -4.70 -5.10 -11.39
N LYS A 86 -4.86 -6.41 -11.21
CA LYS A 86 -6.08 -7.01 -10.66
C LYS A 86 -6.43 -6.46 -9.27
N ARG A 87 -5.44 -6.36 -8.39
CA ARG A 87 -5.65 -5.82 -7.04
C ARG A 87 -6.01 -4.33 -7.08
N ARG A 88 -5.35 -3.56 -7.94
CA ARG A 88 -5.65 -2.14 -8.10
C ARG A 88 -7.09 -1.92 -8.56
N MET A 89 -7.49 -2.63 -9.59
CA MET A 89 -8.86 -2.53 -10.13
C MET A 89 -9.90 -2.91 -9.08
N LYS A 90 -9.66 -3.98 -8.34
CA LYS A 90 -10.55 -4.44 -7.28
C LYS A 90 -10.73 -3.38 -6.19
N ASN A 91 -9.65 -2.72 -5.80
CA ASN A 91 -9.71 -1.66 -4.80
C ASN A 91 -10.43 -0.41 -5.34
N LEU A 92 -10.17 -0.02 -6.58
CA LEU A 92 -10.79 1.16 -7.19
C LEU A 92 -12.32 1.02 -7.30
N LEU A 93 -12.83 -0.18 -7.53
CA LEU A 93 -14.28 -0.43 -7.62
C LEU A 93 -15.03 -0.06 -6.34
N LYS A 94 -14.35 0.00 -5.20
CA LYS A 94 -14.96 0.35 -3.92
C LYS A 94 -15.14 1.86 -3.75
N PHE A 95 -14.64 2.67 -4.69
CA PHE A 95 -14.62 4.12 -4.58
C PHE A 95 -15.30 4.79 -5.80
N PRO A 96 -16.60 4.51 -6.05
CA PRO A 96 -17.26 5.02 -7.26
C PRO A 96 -17.38 6.54 -7.31
N ASN A 97 -17.34 7.20 -6.17
CA ASN A 97 -17.52 8.66 -6.06
C ASN A 97 -16.23 9.43 -5.79
N HIS A 98 -15.08 8.77 -5.81
CA HIS A 98 -13.77 9.39 -5.60
C HIS A 98 -13.03 9.59 -6.91
N THR A 99 -12.24 10.65 -6.97
CA THR A 99 -11.21 10.80 -8.01
C THR A 99 -10.08 9.81 -7.71
N LYS A 100 -9.69 9.03 -8.70
CA LYS A 100 -8.79 7.88 -8.52
C LYS A 100 -7.39 8.23 -9.00
N VAL A 101 -6.44 8.25 -8.07
CA VAL A 101 -5.06 8.69 -8.31
C VAL A 101 -4.10 7.56 -7.97
N ALA A 102 -3.16 7.31 -8.89
CA ALA A 102 -2.05 6.40 -8.64
C ALA A 102 -0.78 7.21 -8.35
N ILE A 103 -0.06 6.84 -7.30
CA ILE A 103 1.28 7.37 -7.00
C ILE A 103 2.25 6.21 -7.16
N VAL A 104 3.08 6.28 -8.18
CA VAL A 104 3.97 5.19 -8.58
C VAL A 104 5.40 5.51 -8.15
N PHE A 105 6.00 4.60 -7.39
CA PHE A 105 7.37 4.75 -6.86
C PHE A 105 8.36 3.97 -7.74
N PRO A 106 9.57 4.51 -7.96
CA PRO A 106 10.58 3.78 -8.72
C PRO A 106 11.06 2.55 -7.97
N HIS A 107 11.44 1.52 -8.70
CA HIS A 107 12.02 0.33 -8.10
C HIS A 107 13.45 0.61 -7.63
N LEU A 108 13.82 0.05 -6.48
CA LEU A 108 15.15 0.15 -5.93
C LEU A 108 16.05 -0.96 -6.48
N ASP A 109 17.36 -0.71 -6.58
CA ASP A 109 18.31 -1.77 -6.87
C ASP A 109 18.57 -2.65 -5.64
N ASP A 110 19.23 -3.78 -5.85
CA ASP A 110 19.46 -4.78 -4.80
C ASP A 110 20.24 -4.20 -3.61
N ASP A 111 21.28 -3.41 -3.87
CA ASP A 111 22.10 -2.84 -2.80
C ASP A 111 21.31 -1.90 -1.91
N GLU A 112 20.48 -1.05 -2.50
CA GLU A 112 19.62 -0.14 -1.75
C GLU A 112 18.55 -0.89 -0.97
N ILE A 113 17.97 -1.94 -1.54
CA ILE A 113 17.00 -2.80 -0.84
C ILE A 113 17.65 -3.43 0.39
N ILE A 114 18.84 -3.98 0.24
CA ILE A 114 19.58 -4.62 1.34
C ILE A 114 19.87 -3.61 2.45
N ARG A 115 20.37 -2.43 2.07
CA ARG A 115 20.68 -1.36 3.02
C ARG A 115 19.46 -0.92 3.83
N ARG A 116 18.35 -0.65 3.16
CA ARG A 116 17.10 -0.21 3.80
C ARG A 116 16.50 -1.31 4.66
N ASN A 117 16.59 -2.55 4.22
CA ASN A 117 16.06 -3.69 4.96
C ASN A 117 16.85 -3.91 6.28
N GLN A 118 18.17 -3.76 6.25
CA GLN A 118 19.01 -3.82 7.45
C GLN A 118 18.66 -2.70 8.42
N TYR A 119 18.50 -1.48 7.92
CA TYR A 119 18.10 -0.34 8.75
C TYR A 119 16.75 -0.61 9.45
N ARG A 120 15.76 -1.12 8.73
CA ARG A 120 14.44 -1.43 9.29
C ARG A 120 14.49 -2.54 10.32
N LEU A 121 15.30 -3.56 10.10
CA LEU A 121 15.45 -4.65 11.06
C LEU A 121 15.97 -4.13 12.40
N ILE A 122 16.98 -3.24 12.36
CA ILE A 122 17.59 -2.68 13.57
C ILE A 122 16.65 -1.68 14.26
N ASN A 123 15.99 -0.80 13.51
CA ASN A 123 15.24 0.32 14.08
C ASN A 123 13.75 0.03 14.28
N GLU A 124 13.16 -0.86 13.48
CA GLU A 124 11.72 -1.13 13.48
C GLU A 124 11.40 -2.62 13.71
N LYS A 125 12.41 -3.46 13.87
CA LYS A 125 12.26 -4.93 14.03
C LYS A 125 11.44 -5.57 12.91
N LYS A 126 11.56 -5.03 11.69
CA LYS A 126 10.83 -5.49 10.53
C LYS A 126 11.80 -5.72 9.37
N SER A 127 11.74 -6.88 8.77
CA SER A 127 12.50 -7.18 7.57
C SER A 127 11.71 -8.07 6.63
N ILE A 128 11.94 -7.91 5.32
CA ILE A 128 11.34 -8.74 4.28
C ILE A 128 12.50 -9.34 3.48
N PRO A 129 12.55 -10.65 3.26
CA PRO A 129 13.64 -11.26 2.48
C PRO A 129 13.79 -10.63 1.10
N LEU A 130 15.04 -10.45 0.66
CA LEU A 130 15.33 -9.89 -0.67
C LEU A 130 14.62 -10.66 -1.78
N SER A 131 14.57 -11.99 -1.69
CA SER A 131 13.89 -12.82 -2.68
C SER A 131 12.41 -12.48 -2.83
N VAL A 132 11.73 -12.17 -1.72
CA VAL A 132 10.32 -11.77 -1.74
C VAL A 132 10.16 -10.42 -2.45
N ILE A 133 11.04 -9.47 -2.16
CA ILE A 133 11.00 -8.14 -2.80
C ILE A 133 11.29 -8.26 -4.30
N LYS A 134 12.25 -9.10 -4.68
CA LYS A 134 12.54 -9.33 -6.10
C LYS A 134 11.37 -9.99 -6.83
N ASP A 135 10.62 -10.88 -6.16
CA ASP A 135 9.40 -11.45 -6.72
C ASP A 135 8.32 -10.39 -6.92
N MET A 136 8.18 -9.46 -5.98
CA MET A 136 7.27 -8.32 -6.14
C MET A 136 7.61 -7.53 -7.40
N ILE A 137 8.89 -7.20 -7.60
CA ILE A 137 9.35 -6.43 -8.75
C ILE A 137 9.12 -7.21 -10.06
N LYS A 138 9.40 -8.51 -10.04
CA LYS A 138 9.19 -9.39 -11.20
C LYS A 138 7.72 -9.45 -11.62
N ASN A 139 6.82 -9.43 -10.66
CA ASN A 139 5.38 -9.53 -10.90
C ASN A 139 4.71 -8.16 -11.09
N TYR A 140 5.47 -7.09 -11.10
CA TYR A 140 4.97 -5.74 -11.28
C TYR A 140 4.33 -5.56 -12.66
N GLN A 141 3.14 -4.98 -12.66
CA GLN A 141 2.44 -4.55 -13.87
C GLN A 141 2.30 -3.04 -13.82
N GLU A 142 2.81 -2.33 -14.82
CA GLU A 142 2.73 -0.88 -14.84
C GLU A 142 1.27 -0.43 -14.89
N PRO A 143 0.86 0.55 -14.05
CA PRO A 143 -0.52 1.02 -14.06
C PRO A 143 -0.83 1.81 -15.33
N ASN A 144 -2.10 1.76 -15.72
CA ASN A 144 -2.60 2.54 -16.84
C ASN A 144 -4.03 3.05 -16.56
N LYS A 145 -4.48 4.02 -17.33
CA LYS A 145 -5.79 4.64 -17.10
C LYS A 145 -6.97 3.71 -17.36
N GLU A 146 -6.79 2.67 -18.16
CA GLU A 146 -7.83 1.68 -18.41
C GLU A 146 -8.19 0.88 -17.17
N GLU A 147 -7.30 0.86 -16.16
CA GLU A 147 -7.60 0.25 -14.87
C GLU A 147 -8.65 1.02 -14.07
N GLY A 148 -8.90 2.27 -14.41
CA GLY A 148 -9.87 3.13 -13.74
C GLY A 148 -9.27 4.40 -13.12
N PHE A 149 -7.97 4.64 -13.27
CA PHE A 149 -7.31 5.83 -12.73
C PHE A 149 -7.66 7.08 -13.54
N ASP A 150 -7.97 8.15 -12.83
CA ASP A 150 -8.12 9.49 -13.42
C ASP A 150 -6.75 10.16 -13.61
N GLU A 151 -5.79 9.85 -12.74
CA GLU A 151 -4.46 10.43 -12.78
C GLU A 151 -3.42 9.41 -12.31
N ILE A 152 -2.26 9.39 -12.99
CA ILE A 152 -1.13 8.55 -12.63
C ILE A 152 0.10 9.43 -12.51
N ILE A 153 0.70 9.46 -11.31
CA ILE A 153 1.85 10.30 -10.98
C ILE A 153 3.04 9.42 -10.65
N PHE A 154 4.16 9.65 -11.31
CA PHE A 154 5.40 8.92 -11.05
C PHE A 154 6.30 9.77 -10.13
N VAL A 155 6.65 9.21 -8.99
CA VAL A 155 7.56 9.85 -8.02
C VAL A 155 8.99 9.71 -8.54
N LYS A 156 9.77 10.77 -8.41
CA LYS A 156 11.18 10.76 -8.84
C LYS A 156 12.13 10.31 -7.74
#